data_6d33510f21caf30e3ed80aa4872c972b
#
_entry.id   6d33510f21caf30e3ed80aa4872c972b
#
_cell.length_a   1.000
_cell.length_b   1.000
_cell.length_c   1.000
_cell.angle_alpha   90.00
_cell.angle_beta   90.00
_cell.angle_gamma   90.00
#
_symmetry.space_group_name_H-M   'P 1'
#
loop_
_entity.id
_entity.type
_entity.pdbx_description
1 polymer ?
#
loop_
_entity_poly.entity_id
_entity_poly.type
_entity_poly.pdbx_seq_one_letter_code
_entity_poly.pdbx_strand_id
1 'polypeptide(L)'
;MKHSMSARSRRSSRLNRSPAFMRLARFSSETAMLGASLAAPWRAVSLRRLLIGALVASVAALATPAAFAQNDDTPPALDTANAVKAPSTPSSQVGKLTLDQQVKWLRAAQQSGAMEKLNDAQLVALFQSLDPLALPRYVKEGPNGFPSYEFTMSRSERIHGQWPDKPDHMLVRIAHDPLRIYAKWLPDGAHAGQEIIYDESKRTDEMYGHLGGIMNVMPLWTSLNGALARAQSNHQVRDLGTEYIAGQYLSEGKKYVEAGLPRSTQVEVKTIDGVRVVAFTFETPNGQPQFYAKKETLGLDLRHPYFRTVESYDNDGKIFEKIVFESITPKTFDDSTFDPKNKAYKF
;
A
#
# COMPACT_ATOMS: atom_id res chain seq x y z
N MET A 1 8.70 -23.16 75.57
CA MET A 1 9.63 -24.31 75.76
C MET A 1 10.34 -24.63 74.44
N LYS A 2 11.68 -24.52 74.52
CA LYS A 2 12.75 -25.14 73.66
C LYS A 2 12.61 -24.95 72.15
N HIS A 3 13.40 -24.06 71.52
CA HIS A 3 14.81 -24.21 71.11
C HIS A 3 15.04 -25.33 70.08
N SER A 4 15.41 -24.96 68.84
CA SER A 4 16.70 -25.40 68.28
C SER A 4 16.99 -24.65 66.98
N MET A 5 18.11 -23.99 66.99
CA MET A 5 19.02 -23.50 65.99
C MET A 5 19.69 -24.64 65.21
N SER A 6 20.09 -24.40 63.99
CA SER A 6 21.39 -24.79 63.36
C SER A 6 21.30 -24.49 61.87
N ALA A 7 22.03 -23.62 61.35
CA ALA A 7 23.45 -23.43 61.03
C ALA A 7 23.73 -23.71 59.53
N ARG A 8 24.14 -22.65 58.86
CA ARG A 8 25.17 -22.43 57.81
C ARG A 8 25.63 -23.62 56.95
N SER A 9 25.57 -23.37 55.64
CA SER A 9 26.71 -23.70 54.80
C SER A 9 26.86 -22.72 53.64
N ARG A 10 27.93 -21.90 53.69
CA ARG A 10 28.47 -21.14 52.59
C ARG A 10 29.26 -22.11 51.70
N ARG A 11 29.06 -22.09 50.40
CA ARG A 11 30.11 -22.48 49.44
C ARG A 11 30.18 -21.47 48.31
N SER A 12 31.29 -20.78 48.35
CA SER A 12 31.86 -20.00 47.27
C SER A 12 32.51 -20.93 46.25
N SER A 13 32.34 -20.68 44.99
CA SER A 13 33.31 -21.08 43.96
C SER A 13 33.11 -20.14 42.76
N ARG A 14 34.01 -19.19 42.71
CA ARG A 14 35.11 -19.02 41.77
C ARG A 14 34.66 -18.84 40.31
N LEU A 15 34.77 -17.60 39.92
CA LEU A 15 35.27 -17.05 38.64
C LEU A 15 35.87 -18.09 37.68
N ASN A 16 35.31 -18.06 36.45
CA ASN A 16 36.15 -18.38 35.30
C ASN A 16 35.91 -17.27 34.24
N ARG A 17 36.90 -16.38 34.17
CA ARG A 17 37.08 -15.42 33.08
C ARG A 17 37.89 -16.12 31.99
N SER A 18 37.42 -16.08 30.78
CA SER A 18 38.27 -16.24 29.60
C SER A 18 37.95 -15.16 28.58
N PRO A 19 38.97 -14.46 28.11
CA PRO A 19 38.83 -13.42 27.12
C PRO A 19 39.07 -14.01 25.72
N ALA A 20 38.27 -13.67 24.78
CA ALA A 20 38.56 -13.99 23.37
C ALA A 20 38.20 -12.83 22.44
N PHE A 21 39.24 -12.19 22.04
CA PHE A 21 39.57 -11.71 20.70
C PHE A 21 38.61 -10.72 20.02
N MET A 22 38.86 -9.44 20.34
CA MET A 22 38.77 -8.37 19.35
C MET A 22 39.79 -8.61 18.22
N ARG A 23 39.34 -8.72 16.99
CA ARG A 23 40.16 -8.44 15.81
C ARG A 23 39.58 -7.23 15.10
N LEU A 24 40.20 -6.09 15.34
CA LEU A 24 40.16 -4.92 14.48
C LEU A 24 40.93 -5.25 13.18
N ALA A 25 40.25 -5.19 12.06
CA ALA A 25 40.89 -5.03 10.76
C ALA A 25 40.86 -3.55 10.40
N ARG A 26 42.01 -2.90 10.64
CA ARG A 26 42.33 -1.61 10.01
C ARG A 26 42.65 -1.88 8.54
N PHE A 27 41.98 -1.20 7.64
CA PHE A 27 42.48 -0.99 6.29
C PHE A 27 42.96 0.45 6.16
N SER A 28 44.22 0.53 5.89
CA SER A 28 44.99 1.75 5.69
C SER A 28 44.61 2.38 4.34
N SER A 29 44.46 3.69 4.38
CA SER A 29 44.52 4.59 3.24
C SER A 29 45.92 4.61 2.65
N GLU A 30 46.05 4.39 1.37
CA GLU A 30 47.19 4.88 0.61
C GLU A 30 46.72 5.74 -0.57
N THR A 31 47.17 6.96 -0.45
CA THR A 31 47.08 8.06 -1.38
C THR A 31 48.05 7.82 -2.56
N ALA A 32 47.57 7.94 -3.77
CA ALA A 32 48.44 8.21 -4.91
C ALA A 32 47.84 9.34 -5.74
N MET A 33 48.43 10.51 -5.57
CA MET A 33 48.31 11.63 -6.49
C MET A 33 49.06 11.28 -7.77
N LEU A 34 48.44 11.52 -8.93
CA LEU A 34 49.16 11.92 -10.15
C LEU A 34 48.21 12.83 -10.97
N GLY A 35 48.65 14.06 -11.01
CA GLY A 35 48.02 15.11 -11.83
C GLY A 35 48.38 14.97 -13.30
N ALA A 36 47.42 15.39 -14.11
CA ALA A 36 47.69 15.91 -15.45
C ALA A 36 46.61 16.91 -15.84
N SER A 37 47.01 18.15 -15.79
CA SER A 37 46.33 19.30 -16.38
C SER A 37 46.38 19.18 -17.91
N LEU A 38 45.23 19.29 -18.58
CA LEU A 38 45.15 19.74 -19.96
C LEU A 38 43.91 20.60 -20.14
N ALA A 39 44.18 21.91 -20.12
CA ALA A 39 43.26 22.93 -20.56
C ALA A 39 43.30 22.98 -22.12
N ALA A 40 42.16 23.01 -22.78
CA ALA A 40 42.02 23.46 -24.15
C ALA A 40 40.70 24.23 -24.29
N PRO A 41 40.71 25.32 -25.07
CA PRO A 41 39.67 26.36 -25.02
C PRO A 41 38.51 26.08 -25.98
N TRP A 42 37.32 26.33 -25.54
CA TRP A 42 36.12 26.31 -26.35
C TRP A 42 35.96 27.64 -27.09
N ARG A 43 36.11 27.58 -28.38
CA ARG A 43 35.80 28.69 -29.30
C ARG A 43 34.28 28.83 -29.44
N ALA A 44 33.83 30.05 -29.22
CA ALA A 44 32.51 30.52 -29.57
C ALA A 44 32.28 30.43 -31.10
N VAL A 45 31.16 29.85 -31.50
CA VAL A 45 30.63 29.97 -32.85
C VAL A 45 29.30 30.70 -32.80
N SER A 46 29.32 31.82 -33.48
CA SER A 46 28.28 32.84 -33.57
C SER A 46 27.04 32.42 -34.31
N LEU A 47 25.92 33.02 -33.86
CA LEU A 47 24.63 33.11 -34.55
C LEU A 47 24.77 33.45 -36.05
N ARG A 48 24.05 32.72 -36.89
CA ARG A 48 23.49 33.28 -38.14
C ARG A 48 21.99 33.04 -38.19
N ARG A 49 21.27 34.13 -38.12
CA ARG A 49 19.85 34.26 -38.47
C ARG A 49 19.69 33.97 -39.98
N LEU A 50 18.71 33.16 -40.32
CA LEU A 50 18.12 33.14 -41.67
C LEU A 50 16.61 33.14 -41.54
N LEU A 51 16.05 34.28 -41.90
CA LEU A 51 14.62 34.51 -42.18
C LEU A 51 14.35 34.02 -43.62
N ILE A 52 13.37 33.15 -43.80
CA ILE A 52 12.63 32.90 -45.04
C ILE A 52 11.24 32.50 -44.59
N GLY A 53 10.18 33.29 -44.72
CA GLY A 53 9.50 33.59 -45.97
C GLY A 53 8.19 32.80 -45.94
N ALA A 54 7.06 33.45 -45.60
CA ALA A 54 5.70 32.94 -45.61
C ALA A 54 5.28 32.48 -47.01
N LEU A 55 4.60 31.34 -47.09
CA LEU A 55 3.69 31.05 -48.19
C LEU A 55 2.43 30.38 -47.61
N VAL A 56 1.37 31.17 -47.56
CA VAL A 56 0.01 30.74 -47.25
C VAL A 56 -0.54 30.07 -48.50
N ALA A 57 -0.80 28.78 -48.44
CA ALA A 57 -1.65 28.10 -49.42
C ALA A 57 -2.83 27.47 -48.67
N SER A 58 -3.98 28.13 -48.75
CA SER A 58 -5.26 27.65 -48.29
C SER A 58 -5.74 26.51 -49.18
N VAL A 59 -5.72 25.28 -48.69
CA VAL A 59 -6.49 24.18 -49.29
C VAL A 59 -7.62 23.87 -48.36
N ALA A 60 -8.82 24.31 -48.71
CA ALA A 60 -10.05 23.88 -48.10
C ALA A 60 -10.35 22.43 -48.52
N ALA A 61 -9.96 21.48 -47.69
CA ALA A 61 -10.40 20.10 -47.81
C ALA A 61 -11.69 19.95 -47.05
N LEU A 62 -12.79 19.68 -47.71
CA LEU A 62 -14.06 19.23 -47.17
C LEU A 62 -13.82 17.88 -46.47
N ALA A 63 -13.60 17.92 -45.18
CA ALA A 63 -13.63 16.74 -44.33
C ALA A 63 -15.10 16.45 -43.96
N THR A 64 -15.66 15.41 -44.53
CA THR A 64 -16.84 14.76 -44.02
C THR A 64 -16.55 14.31 -42.58
N PRO A 65 -17.44 14.59 -41.62
CA PRO A 65 -17.24 14.03 -40.28
C PRO A 65 -17.45 12.51 -40.36
N ALA A 66 -16.35 11.77 -40.19
CA ALA A 66 -16.43 10.37 -39.85
C ALA A 66 -17.18 10.33 -38.51
N ALA A 67 -18.35 9.73 -38.50
CA ALA A 67 -19.09 9.39 -37.28
C ALA A 67 -18.16 8.47 -36.46
N PHE A 68 -17.51 9.04 -35.45
CA PHE A 68 -16.96 8.24 -34.38
C PHE A 68 -18.13 7.53 -33.73
N ALA A 69 -18.23 6.23 -33.94
CA ALA A 69 -19.06 5.38 -33.14
C ALA A 69 -18.60 5.63 -31.68
N GLN A 70 -19.38 6.40 -30.94
CA GLN A 70 -19.33 6.44 -29.50
C GLN A 70 -19.59 5.00 -29.05
N ASN A 71 -18.52 4.29 -28.68
CA ASN A 71 -18.69 3.11 -27.86
C ASN A 71 -19.32 3.64 -26.57
N ASP A 72 -20.59 3.37 -26.42
CA ASP A 72 -21.37 3.62 -25.21
C ASP A 72 -20.88 2.59 -24.16
N ASP A 73 -19.67 2.85 -23.62
CA ASP A 73 -19.17 2.20 -22.41
C ASP A 73 -19.89 2.81 -21.20
N THR A 74 -21.20 2.91 -21.28
CA THR A 74 -22.03 3.10 -20.09
C THR A 74 -21.86 1.82 -19.29
N PRO A 75 -21.29 1.86 -18.06
CA PRO A 75 -21.25 0.68 -17.21
C PRO A 75 -22.68 0.14 -17.12
N PRO A 76 -22.89 -1.18 -17.20
CA PRO A 76 -24.23 -1.75 -17.10
C PRO A 76 -24.87 -1.15 -15.86
N ALA A 77 -26.00 -0.49 -16.02
CA ALA A 77 -26.78 0.08 -14.94
C ALA A 77 -26.91 -1.02 -13.89
N LEU A 78 -26.34 -0.80 -12.72
CA LEU A 78 -26.49 -1.69 -11.58
C LEU A 78 -27.98 -1.94 -11.45
N ASP A 79 -28.37 -3.20 -11.64
CA ASP A 79 -29.74 -3.67 -11.63
C ASP A 79 -30.40 -3.17 -10.34
N THR A 80 -31.15 -2.08 -10.43
CA THR A 80 -31.81 -1.42 -9.29
C THR A 80 -32.92 -2.30 -8.69
N ALA A 81 -33.19 -3.44 -9.33
CA ALA A 81 -34.21 -4.39 -8.88
C ALA A 81 -33.79 -5.16 -7.59
N ASN A 82 -32.50 -5.17 -7.21
CA ASN A 82 -31.98 -5.85 -6.04
C ASN A 82 -31.34 -4.89 -5.02
N ALA A 83 -31.86 -3.67 -4.87
CA ALA A 83 -31.37 -2.76 -3.84
C ALA A 83 -31.48 -3.43 -2.45
N VAL A 84 -30.36 -3.78 -1.85
CA VAL A 84 -30.32 -4.37 -0.52
C VAL A 84 -30.94 -3.39 0.47
N LYS A 85 -32.01 -3.82 1.13
CA LYS A 85 -32.73 -3.00 2.09
C LYS A 85 -31.79 -2.67 3.26
N ALA A 86 -31.78 -1.40 3.67
CA ALA A 86 -31.07 -0.99 4.86
C ALA A 86 -31.51 -1.82 6.09
N PRO A 87 -30.60 -2.17 7.01
CA PRO A 87 -30.95 -2.97 8.17
C PRO A 87 -31.96 -2.24 9.04
N SER A 88 -32.95 -2.98 9.55
CA SER A 88 -34.02 -2.43 10.40
C SER A 88 -33.56 -2.05 11.80
N THR A 89 -32.51 -2.71 12.31
CA THR A 89 -31.95 -2.41 13.63
C THR A 89 -31.18 -1.11 13.60
N PRO A 90 -31.48 -0.11 14.46
CA PRO A 90 -30.71 1.12 14.56
C PRO A 90 -29.26 0.85 14.93
N SER A 91 -28.32 1.66 14.40
CA SER A 91 -26.87 1.53 14.66
C SER A 91 -26.54 1.54 16.16
N SER A 92 -27.24 2.31 16.97
CA SER A 92 -27.07 2.39 18.43
C SER A 92 -27.44 1.12 19.20
N GLN A 93 -28.09 0.15 18.56
CA GLN A 93 -28.48 -1.12 19.17
C GLN A 93 -27.66 -2.32 18.67
N VAL A 94 -26.80 -2.13 17.69
CA VAL A 94 -26.05 -3.22 17.06
C VAL A 94 -25.17 -3.96 18.05
N GLY A 95 -24.51 -3.25 18.97
CA GLY A 95 -23.71 -3.87 20.03
C GLY A 95 -24.45 -4.83 20.96
N LYS A 96 -25.80 -4.78 20.98
CA LYS A 96 -26.64 -5.70 21.76
C LYS A 96 -26.98 -7.00 21.01
N LEU A 97 -26.65 -7.07 19.74
CA LEU A 97 -26.87 -8.25 18.91
C LEU A 97 -25.80 -9.31 19.16
N THR A 98 -26.09 -10.55 18.80
CA THR A 98 -25.05 -11.59 18.79
C THR A 98 -23.96 -11.27 17.77
N LEU A 99 -22.77 -11.84 17.93
CA LEU A 99 -21.63 -11.63 17.01
C LEU A 99 -22.05 -11.87 15.54
N ASP A 100 -22.74 -12.97 15.26
CA ASP A 100 -23.20 -13.29 13.89
C ASP A 100 -24.17 -12.23 13.35
N GLN A 101 -25.06 -11.75 14.20
CA GLN A 101 -26.01 -10.69 13.83
C GLN A 101 -25.30 -9.34 13.59
N GLN A 102 -24.27 -9.02 14.37
CA GLN A 102 -23.46 -7.82 14.17
C GLN A 102 -22.75 -7.85 12.81
N VAL A 103 -22.09 -8.96 12.46
CA VAL A 103 -21.41 -9.13 11.18
C VAL A 103 -22.41 -9.05 10.02
N LYS A 104 -23.57 -9.70 10.16
CA LYS A 104 -24.66 -9.63 9.16
C LYS A 104 -25.18 -8.21 8.99
N TRP A 105 -25.34 -7.48 10.10
CA TRP A 105 -25.78 -6.08 10.07
C TRP A 105 -24.76 -5.20 9.33
N LEU A 106 -23.45 -5.33 9.65
CA LEU A 106 -22.38 -4.58 8.99
C LEU A 106 -22.39 -4.79 7.47
N ARG A 107 -22.59 -6.04 7.01
CA ARG A 107 -22.70 -6.36 5.58
C ARG A 107 -23.90 -5.70 4.93
N ALA A 108 -25.08 -5.81 5.55
CA ALA A 108 -26.29 -5.19 5.03
C ALA A 108 -26.20 -3.65 5.01
N ALA A 109 -25.57 -3.06 6.06
CA ALA A 109 -25.36 -1.62 6.12
C ALA A 109 -24.37 -1.11 5.07
N GLN A 110 -23.33 -1.87 4.80
CA GLN A 110 -22.35 -1.60 3.74
C GLN A 110 -23.03 -1.67 2.36
N GLN A 111 -23.70 -2.77 2.04
CA GLN A 111 -24.34 -2.98 0.76
C GLN A 111 -25.44 -1.94 0.45
N SER A 112 -26.19 -1.53 1.47
CA SER A 112 -27.24 -0.51 1.34
C SER A 112 -26.74 0.94 1.40
N GLY A 113 -25.44 1.15 1.70
CA GLY A 113 -24.88 2.48 1.96
C GLY A 113 -25.37 3.12 3.27
N ALA A 114 -25.92 2.34 4.19
CA ALA A 114 -26.42 2.86 5.46
C ALA A 114 -25.31 3.42 6.36
N MET A 115 -24.09 2.84 6.31
CA MET A 115 -22.95 3.36 7.08
C MET A 115 -22.53 4.77 6.63
N GLU A 116 -22.58 5.09 5.35
CA GLU A 116 -22.24 6.43 4.85
C GLU A 116 -23.19 7.52 5.34
N LYS A 117 -24.42 7.15 5.67
CA LYS A 117 -25.47 8.07 6.16
C LYS A 117 -25.32 8.38 7.66
N LEU A 118 -24.48 7.63 8.37
CA LEU A 118 -24.20 7.89 9.79
C LEU A 118 -23.22 9.07 9.89
N ASN A 119 -23.49 9.94 10.89
CA ASN A 119 -22.52 10.97 11.25
C ASN A 119 -21.32 10.35 12.02
N ASP A 120 -20.28 11.15 12.24
CA ASP A 120 -19.03 10.68 12.84
C ASP A 120 -19.23 10.08 14.23
N ALA A 121 -20.03 10.74 15.08
CA ALA A 121 -20.32 10.26 16.42
C ALA A 121 -21.08 8.92 16.38
N GLN A 122 -22.01 8.74 15.45
CA GLN A 122 -22.75 7.49 15.29
C GLN A 122 -21.85 6.35 14.80
N LEU A 123 -20.92 6.62 13.87
CA LEU A 123 -19.95 5.64 13.40
C LEU A 123 -19.02 5.21 14.54
N VAL A 124 -18.45 6.17 15.28
CA VAL A 124 -17.59 5.86 16.44
C VAL A 124 -18.34 5.02 17.46
N ALA A 125 -19.54 5.44 17.86
CA ALA A 125 -20.36 4.72 18.82
C ALA A 125 -20.71 3.29 18.34
N LEU A 126 -21.04 3.13 17.06
CA LEU A 126 -21.29 1.83 16.45
C LEU A 126 -20.08 0.91 16.64
N PHE A 127 -18.93 1.30 16.12
CA PHE A 127 -17.75 0.43 16.12
C PHE A 127 -17.16 0.19 17.52
N GLN A 128 -17.31 1.13 18.45
CA GLN A 128 -16.94 0.93 19.85
C GLN A 128 -17.86 -0.03 20.59
N SER A 129 -19.13 -0.16 20.15
CA SER A 129 -20.10 -1.04 20.77
C SER A 129 -20.04 -2.50 20.29
N LEU A 130 -19.31 -2.76 19.20
CA LEU A 130 -19.23 -4.10 18.61
C LEU A 130 -18.45 -5.09 19.49
N ASP A 131 -18.81 -6.36 19.37
CA ASP A 131 -17.97 -7.44 19.85
C ASP A 131 -16.56 -7.33 19.22
N PRO A 132 -15.47 -7.50 19.98
CA PRO A 132 -14.10 -7.39 19.47
C PRO A 132 -13.80 -8.30 18.25
N LEU A 133 -14.55 -9.38 18.07
CA LEU A 133 -14.41 -10.29 16.93
C LEU A 133 -15.25 -9.88 15.72
N ALA A 134 -16.16 -8.90 15.85
CA ALA A 134 -17.06 -8.52 14.77
C ALA A 134 -16.29 -7.90 13.58
N LEU A 135 -15.37 -6.95 13.83
CA LEU A 135 -14.56 -6.34 12.79
C LEU A 135 -13.61 -7.35 12.12
N PRO A 136 -12.83 -8.19 12.84
CA PRO A 136 -12.04 -9.25 12.21
C PRO A 136 -12.85 -10.19 11.33
N ARG A 137 -14.03 -10.62 11.79
CA ARG A 137 -14.92 -11.47 10.99
C ARG A 137 -15.49 -10.72 9.78
N TYR A 138 -15.92 -9.49 9.95
CA TYR A 138 -16.43 -8.66 8.86
C TYR A 138 -15.39 -8.51 7.73
N VAL A 139 -14.14 -8.22 8.08
CA VAL A 139 -13.03 -8.09 7.12
C VAL A 139 -12.68 -9.44 6.50
N LYS A 140 -12.53 -10.51 7.31
CA LYS A 140 -12.12 -11.84 6.83
C LYS A 140 -13.15 -12.50 5.91
N GLU A 141 -14.42 -12.41 6.24
CA GLU A 141 -15.51 -13.11 5.56
C GLU A 141 -16.11 -12.29 4.41
N GLY A 142 -15.73 -11.02 4.27
CA GLY A 142 -16.18 -10.14 3.20
C GLY A 142 -15.30 -10.23 1.95
N PRO A 143 -15.75 -9.69 0.84
CA PRO A 143 -14.90 -9.48 -0.32
C PRO A 143 -13.84 -8.43 0.06
N ASN A 144 -12.61 -8.88 0.34
CA ASN A 144 -11.47 -8.01 0.68
C ASN A 144 -10.94 -7.26 -0.54
N GLY A 145 -11.60 -7.35 -1.64
CA GLY A 145 -11.38 -6.82 -2.96
C GLY A 145 -12.38 -7.46 -3.89
N PHE A 146 -12.08 -7.51 -5.15
CA PHE A 146 -12.90 -8.11 -6.19
C PHE A 146 -12.07 -9.16 -6.93
N PRO A 147 -12.70 -10.12 -7.66
CA PRO A 147 -11.98 -11.08 -8.49
C PRO A 147 -11.01 -10.39 -9.47
N SER A 148 -11.40 -9.23 -9.97
CA SER A 148 -10.51 -8.31 -10.68
C SER A 148 -11.01 -6.87 -10.54
N TYR A 149 -10.08 -5.92 -10.43
CA TYR A 149 -10.40 -4.51 -10.22
C TYR A 149 -9.25 -3.58 -10.62
N GLU A 150 -9.61 -2.34 -10.89
CA GLU A 150 -8.68 -1.24 -11.13
C GLU A 150 -8.79 -0.26 -9.98
N PHE A 151 -7.67 0.29 -9.54
CA PHE A 151 -7.66 1.33 -8.52
C PHE A 151 -6.56 2.35 -8.77
N THR A 152 -6.75 3.55 -8.26
CA THR A 152 -5.69 4.54 -8.06
C THR A 152 -5.32 4.59 -6.60
N MET A 153 -4.04 4.75 -6.32
CA MET A 153 -3.52 4.85 -4.97
C MET A 153 -2.37 5.84 -4.87
N SER A 154 -2.30 6.48 -3.73
CA SER A 154 -1.17 7.27 -3.27
C SER A 154 -0.42 6.48 -2.21
N ARG A 155 0.91 6.37 -2.35
CA ARG A 155 1.76 5.64 -1.42
C ARG A 155 3.04 6.39 -1.11
N SER A 156 3.36 6.52 0.17
CA SER A 156 4.65 7.01 0.65
C SER A 156 5.25 5.99 1.61
N GLU A 157 6.50 5.64 1.39
CA GLU A 157 7.26 4.73 2.25
C GLU A 157 8.61 5.37 2.61
N ARG A 158 9.07 5.19 3.83
CA ARG A 158 10.42 5.58 4.24
C ARG A 158 11.40 4.51 3.77
N ILE A 159 12.16 4.82 2.71
CA ILE A 159 13.16 3.93 2.14
C ILE A 159 14.55 4.39 2.58
N HIS A 160 15.35 3.48 3.12
CA HIS A 160 16.70 3.78 3.66
C HIS A 160 16.71 4.98 4.63
N GLY A 161 15.66 5.10 5.45
CA GLY A 161 15.52 6.17 6.44
C GLY A 161 15.00 7.50 5.88
N GLN A 162 14.77 7.62 4.58
CA GLN A 162 14.29 8.84 3.94
C GLN A 162 12.80 8.75 3.59
N TRP A 163 12.04 9.78 3.98
CA TRP A 163 10.66 9.96 3.56
C TRP A 163 10.64 10.65 2.20
N PRO A 164 9.81 10.21 1.24
CA PRO A 164 9.79 10.79 -0.10
C PRO A 164 9.19 12.21 -0.11
N ASP A 165 9.70 13.08 -0.98
CA ASP A 165 9.16 14.44 -1.19
C ASP A 165 7.76 14.41 -1.83
N LYS A 166 7.50 13.38 -2.63
CA LYS A 166 6.22 13.12 -3.29
C LYS A 166 5.82 11.66 -3.08
N PRO A 167 4.52 11.38 -2.90
CA PRO A 167 4.05 10.01 -2.94
C PRO A 167 4.22 9.40 -4.34
N ASP A 168 4.34 8.09 -4.40
CA ASP A 168 3.97 7.35 -5.60
C ASP A 168 2.47 7.53 -5.83
N HIS A 169 2.08 7.95 -7.03
CA HIS A 169 0.70 7.96 -7.46
C HIS A 169 0.55 6.95 -8.58
N MET A 170 -0.25 5.92 -8.36
CA MET A 170 -0.28 4.73 -9.22
C MET A 170 -1.69 4.42 -9.69
N LEU A 171 -1.80 4.00 -10.96
CA LEU A 171 -2.94 3.22 -11.47
C LEU A 171 -2.53 1.75 -11.42
N VAL A 172 -3.35 0.94 -10.78
CA VAL A 172 -3.09 -0.50 -10.62
C VAL A 172 -4.30 -1.30 -11.12
N ARG A 173 -4.02 -2.38 -11.84
CA ARG A 173 -4.98 -3.40 -12.27
C ARG A 173 -4.60 -4.72 -11.65
N ILE A 174 -5.53 -5.36 -10.97
CA ILE A 174 -5.33 -6.66 -10.35
C ILE A 174 -6.38 -7.63 -10.87
N ALA A 175 -5.95 -8.84 -11.19
CA ALA A 175 -6.80 -10.00 -11.38
C ALA A 175 -6.27 -11.15 -10.54
N HIS A 176 -7.18 -11.90 -9.93
CA HIS A 176 -6.87 -13.06 -9.10
C HIS A 176 -7.11 -14.38 -9.88
N ASP A 177 -6.53 -15.47 -9.38
CA ASP A 177 -6.71 -16.83 -9.87
C ASP A 177 -6.36 -17.04 -11.36
N PRO A 178 -5.09 -16.84 -11.80
CA PRO A 178 -3.88 -16.53 -11.01
C PRO A 178 -3.74 -15.03 -10.71
N LEU A 179 -2.92 -14.68 -9.71
CA LEU A 179 -2.62 -13.28 -9.42
C LEU A 179 -1.84 -12.64 -10.57
N ARG A 180 -2.42 -11.58 -11.14
CA ARG A 180 -1.82 -10.78 -12.21
C ARG A 180 -1.98 -9.31 -11.87
N ILE A 181 -0.91 -8.54 -12.05
CA ILE A 181 -0.87 -7.12 -11.70
C ILE A 181 -0.23 -6.35 -12.84
N TYR A 182 -0.86 -5.26 -13.23
CA TYR A 182 -0.26 -4.18 -13.99
C TYR A 182 -0.27 -2.94 -13.12
N ALA A 183 0.87 -2.28 -12.96
CA ALA A 183 0.99 -1.02 -12.25
C ALA A 183 1.69 0.02 -13.10
N LYS A 184 1.17 1.25 -13.07
CA LYS A 184 1.71 2.42 -13.78
C LYS A 184 1.77 3.59 -12.82
N TRP A 185 2.97 4.22 -12.73
CA TRP A 185 3.17 5.45 -11.98
C TRP A 185 2.72 6.65 -12.79
N LEU A 186 1.78 7.41 -12.24
CA LEU A 186 1.14 8.55 -12.88
C LEU A 186 2.07 9.78 -12.89
N PRO A 187 1.83 10.75 -13.81
CA PRO A 187 2.76 11.87 -14.01
C PRO A 187 2.91 12.83 -12.82
N ASP A 188 1.91 12.88 -11.95
CA ASP A 188 1.85 13.78 -10.79
C ASP A 188 2.50 13.21 -9.52
N GLY A 189 2.87 11.92 -9.53
CA GLY A 189 3.56 11.24 -8.43
C GLY A 189 5.08 11.16 -8.58
N ALA A 190 5.72 10.49 -7.63
CA ALA A 190 7.10 10.04 -7.75
C ALA A 190 7.20 8.93 -8.82
N HIS A 191 8.42 8.66 -9.32
CA HIS A 191 8.72 7.61 -10.30
C HIS A 191 7.84 7.65 -11.56
N ALA A 192 7.31 8.83 -11.92
CA ALA A 192 6.38 9.04 -13.02
C ALA A 192 6.82 8.34 -14.31
N GLY A 193 5.89 7.61 -14.93
CA GLY A 193 6.13 6.88 -16.18
C GLY A 193 6.73 5.49 -16.01
N GLN A 194 7.01 5.02 -14.79
CA GLN A 194 7.35 3.63 -14.53
C GLN A 194 6.14 2.73 -14.81
N GLU A 195 6.40 1.54 -15.35
CA GLU A 195 5.38 0.52 -15.57
C GLU A 195 5.92 -0.85 -15.17
N ILE A 196 5.05 -1.69 -14.57
CA ILE A 196 5.38 -3.04 -14.12
C ILE A 196 4.24 -4.00 -14.47
N ILE A 197 4.61 -5.21 -14.90
CA ILE A 197 3.70 -6.36 -15.00
C ILE A 197 4.22 -7.49 -14.13
N TYR A 198 3.32 -8.07 -13.36
CA TYR A 198 3.50 -9.34 -12.65
C TYR A 198 2.43 -10.32 -13.09
N ASP A 199 2.82 -11.55 -13.38
CA ASP A 199 1.92 -12.65 -13.75
C ASP A 199 2.41 -13.93 -13.09
N GLU A 200 1.73 -14.32 -12.01
CA GLU A 200 2.10 -15.50 -11.21
C GLU A 200 2.09 -16.79 -12.02
N SER A 201 1.21 -16.91 -13.02
CA SER A 201 1.15 -18.09 -13.88
C SER A 201 2.37 -18.26 -14.79
N LYS A 202 3.11 -17.18 -15.02
CA LYS A 202 4.31 -17.17 -15.86
C LYS A 202 5.58 -17.19 -15.03
N ARG A 203 5.68 -16.34 -14.00
CA ARG A 203 6.84 -16.21 -13.12
C ARG A 203 6.45 -15.81 -11.71
N THR A 204 6.65 -16.70 -10.74
CA THR A 204 6.20 -16.54 -9.37
C THR A 204 7.05 -15.57 -8.53
N ASP A 205 8.29 -15.31 -8.94
CA ASP A 205 9.31 -14.56 -8.20
C ASP A 205 9.94 -13.39 -8.98
N GLU A 206 9.47 -13.13 -10.20
CA GLU A 206 9.94 -12.04 -11.04
C GLU A 206 8.79 -11.21 -11.60
N MET A 207 9.07 -9.92 -11.81
CA MET A 207 8.21 -8.97 -12.51
C MET A 207 8.92 -8.43 -13.75
N TYR A 208 8.17 -8.02 -14.75
CA TYR A 208 8.67 -7.33 -15.94
C TYR A 208 8.36 -5.85 -15.84
N GLY A 209 9.34 -5.00 -16.12
CA GLY A 209 9.09 -3.56 -16.01
C GLY A 209 10.29 -2.70 -16.37
N HIS A 210 10.05 -1.40 -16.35
CA HIS A 210 11.07 -0.37 -16.53
C HIS A 210 10.91 0.75 -15.53
N LEU A 211 11.99 1.47 -15.26
CA LEU A 211 11.98 2.66 -14.42
C LEU A 211 11.41 3.86 -15.19
N GLY A 212 10.81 4.79 -14.44
CA GLY A 212 10.31 6.05 -14.99
C GLY A 212 11.39 7.12 -15.20
N GLY A 213 10.99 8.25 -15.81
CA GLY A 213 11.82 9.44 -15.95
C GLY A 213 12.92 9.33 -17.01
N ILE A 214 14.01 10.09 -16.80
CA ILE A 214 15.18 10.14 -17.71
C ILE A 214 15.90 8.79 -17.75
N MET A 215 15.73 7.97 -16.73
CA MET A 215 16.25 6.60 -16.62
C MET A 215 15.27 5.58 -17.22
N ASN A 216 14.48 5.94 -18.24
CA ASN A 216 13.64 5.01 -18.98
C ASN A 216 14.52 3.96 -19.66
N VAL A 217 15.00 3.04 -18.86
CA VAL A 217 15.88 1.96 -19.27
C VAL A 217 15.00 0.90 -19.92
N MET A 218 15.57 0.22 -20.87
CA MET A 218 14.95 -0.91 -21.55
C MET A 218 14.31 -1.85 -20.50
N PRO A 219 13.05 -2.24 -20.67
CA PRO A 219 12.34 -3.08 -19.71
C PRO A 219 13.02 -4.44 -19.58
N LEU A 220 13.02 -4.96 -18.34
CA LEU A 220 13.68 -6.21 -18.03
C LEU A 220 12.90 -7.01 -16.97
N TRP A 221 13.17 -8.31 -16.91
CA TRP A 221 12.74 -9.14 -15.81
C TRP A 221 13.61 -8.88 -14.58
N THR A 222 12.98 -8.69 -13.44
CA THR A 222 13.67 -8.47 -12.18
C THR A 222 13.00 -9.25 -11.05
N SER A 223 13.81 -9.76 -10.13
CA SER A 223 13.27 -10.46 -8.95
C SER A 223 12.43 -9.53 -8.08
N LEU A 224 11.32 -10.04 -7.56
CA LEU A 224 10.47 -9.34 -6.58
C LEU A 224 11.24 -8.92 -5.32
N ASN A 225 12.31 -9.64 -4.99
CA ASN A 225 13.20 -9.36 -3.86
C ASN A 225 14.54 -8.74 -4.27
N GLY A 226 14.71 -8.42 -5.56
CA GLY A 226 15.94 -7.87 -6.09
C GLY A 226 16.23 -6.46 -5.56
N ALA A 227 17.50 -6.06 -5.64
CA ALA A 227 17.93 -4.74 -5.17
C ALA A 227 17.15 -3.58 -5.83
N LEU A 228 16.80 -3.72 -7.12
CA LEU A 228 16.05 -2.71 -7.86
C LEU A 228 14.63 -2.54 -7.28
N ALA A 229 13.93 -3.64 -7.00
CA ALA A 229 12.60 -3.60 -6.38
C ALA A 229 12.67 -3.01 -4.96
N ARG A 230 13.65 -3.42 -4.17
CA ARG A 230 13.83 -2.97 -2.77
C ARG A 230 14.38 -1.55 -2.63
N ALA A 231 14.94 -0.99 -3.70
CA ALA A 231 15.37 0.41 -3.71
C ALA A 231 14.19 1.40 -3.72
N GLN A 232 12.99 0.94 -4.10
CA GLN A 232 11.82 1.80 -4.27
C GLN A 232 10.65 1.44 -3.34
N SER A 233 10.64 0.24 -2.74
CA SER A 233 9.55 -0.18 -1.86
C SER A 233 10.02 -1.21 -0.83
N ASN A 234 9.44 -1.13 0.36
CA ASN A 234 9.55 -2.16 1.41
C ASN A 234 8.67 -3.39 1.10
N HIS A 235 7.70 -3.24 0.18
CA HIS A 235 6.75 -4.26 -0.23
C HIS A 235 7.08 -4.85 -1.60
N GLN A 236 6.57 -6.03 -1.87
CA GLN A 236 6.62 -6.62 -3.20
C GLN A 236 5.45 -6.12 -4.07
N VAL A 237 5.58 -6.21 -5.39
CA VAL A 237 4.46 -5.85 -6.28
C VAL A 237 3.20 -6.68 -6.01
N ARG A 238 3.35 -7.94 -5.60
CA ARG A 238 2.21 -8.80 -5.23
C ARG A 238 1.50 -8.40 -3.95
N ASP A 239 2.09 -7.50 -3.17
CA ASP A 239 1.50 -6.96 -1.95
C ASP A 239 0.61 -5.73 -2.24
N LEU A 240 0.50 -5.31 -3.51
CA LEU A 240 -0.46 -4.30 -3.94
C LEU A 240 -1.88 -4.86 -3.84
N GLY A 241 -2.78 -4.04 -3.32
CA GLY A 241 -4.19 -4.40 -3.20
C GLY A 241 -4.70 -4.38 -1.77
N THR A 242 -6.03 -4.33 -1.66
CA THR A 242 -6.72 -4.25 -0.36
C THR A 242 -6.65 -5.56 0.41
N GLU A 243 -6.48 -6.69 -0.28
CA GLU A 243 -6.35 -8.03 0.30
C GLU A 243 -5.10 -8.17 1.17
N TYR A 244 -4.01 -7.55 0.73
CA TYR A 244 -2.76 -7.54 1.49
C TYR A 244 -2.96 -6.84 2.84
N ILE A 245 -3.58 -5.66 2.85
CA ILE A 245 -3.85 -4.91 4.07
C ILE A 245 -4.78 -5.69 5.01
N ALA A 246 -5.82 -6.31 4.47
CA ALA A 246 -6.71 -7.18 5.25
C ALA A 246 -5.95 -8.37 5.86
N GLY A 247 -5.06 -9.01 5.10
CA GLY A 247 -4.20 -10.09 5.56
C GLY A 247 -3.26 -9.65 6.68
N GLN A 248 -2.63 -8.50 6.55
CA GLN A 248 -1.77 -7.91 7.59
C GLN A 248 -2.56 -7.62 8.87
N TYR A 249 -3.72 -6.97 8.77
CA TYR A 249 -4.59 -6.70 9.90
C TYR A 249 -4.92 -7.96 10.70
N LEU A 250 -5.29 -9.05 10.01
CA LEU A 250 -5.64 -10.32 10.62
C LEU A 250 -4.41 -11.03 11.21
N SER A 251 -3.27 -10.95 10.53
CA SER A 251 -2.00 -11.52 10.99
C SER A 251 -1.49 -10.82 12.24
N GLU A 252 -1.48 -9.48 12.25
CA GLU A 252 -1.11 -8.70 13.44
C GLU A 252 -2.05 -9.01 14.62
N GLY A 253 -3.36 -9.17 14.37
CA GLY A 253 -4.31 -9.57 15.40
C GLY A 253 -3.97 -10.90 16.10
N LYS A 254 -3.45 -11.89 15.37
CA LYS A 254 -2.97 -13.15 15.93
C LYS A 254 -1.75 -12.94 16.83
N LYS A 255 -0.81 -12.08 16.42
CA LYS A 255 0.39 -11.77 17.24
C LYS A 255 0.03 -11.14 18.58
N TYR A 256 -1.02 -10.28 18.64
CA TYR A 256 -1.52 -9.76 19.91
C TYR A 256 -2.01 -10.88 20.84
N VAL A 257 -2.77 -11.84 20.30
CA VAL A 257 -3.25 -12.99 21.07
C VAL A 257 -2.09 -13.87 21.56
N GLU A 258 -1.15 -14.20 20.68
CA GLU A 258 0.03 -15.01 20.99
C GLU A 258 0.93 -14.37 22.05
N ALA A 259 1.04 -13.04 22.02
CA ALA A 259 1.80 -12.27 23.00
C ALA A 259 1.04 -12.03 24.33
N GLY A 260 -0.24 -12.45 24.44
CA GLY A 260 -1.08 -12.17 25.60
C GLY A 260 -1.35 -10.67 25.82
N LEU A 261 -1.31 -9.89 24.74
CA LEU A 261 -1.49 -8.45 24.77
C LEU A 261 -2.91 -8.07 24.35
N PRO A 262 -3.55 -7.09 25.01
CA PRO A 262 -4.79 -6.52 24.53
C PRO A 262 -4.52 -5.74 23.25
N ARG A 263 -5.31 -5.94 22.21
CA ARG A 263 -5.32 -5.08 21.04
C ARG A 263 -6.12 -3.82 21.37
N SER A 264 -5.47 -2.89 22.07
CA SER A 264 -6.09 -1.59 22.36
C SER A 264 -6.40 -0.88 21.06
N THR A 265 -7.65 -0.45 20.90
CA THR A 265 -8.10 0.16 19.65
C THR A 265 -8.76 1.50 19.96
N GLN A 266 -8.17 2.56 19.41
CA GLN A 266 -8.85 3.86 19.32
C GLN A 266 -9.67 3.88 18.03
N VAL A 267 -10.92 4.33 18.11
CA VAL A 267 -11.84 4.46 16.96
C VAL A 267 -12.19 5.93 16.79
N GLU A 268 -12.00 6.42 15.58
CA GLU A 268 -12.37 7.79 15.18
C GLU A 268 -12.81 7.81 13.71
N VAL A 269 -13.48 8.89 13.28
CA VAL A 269 -13.71 9.12 11.85
C VAL A 269 -12.67 10.12 11.38
N LYS A 270 -11.99 9.78 10.29
CA LYS A 270 -10.97 10.62 9.66
C LYS A 270 -11.28 10.83 8.18
N THR A 271 -10.79 11.94 7.66
CA THR A 271 -10.62 12.14 6.22
C THR A 271 -9.12 12.18 5.94
N ILE A 272 -8.62 11.17 5.23
CA ILE A 272 -7.21 11.02 4.88
C ILE A 272 -7.10 11.20 3.36
N ASP A 273 -6.44 12.26 2.92
CA ASP A 273 -6.29 12.63 1.50
C ASP A 273 -7.63 12.59 0.73
N GLY A 274 -8.69 13.15 1.34
CA GLY A 274 -10.03 13.24 0.77
C GLY A 274 -10.93 12.01 0.97
N VAL A 275 -10.39 10.90 1.50
CA VAL A 275 -11.15 9.66 1.74
C VAL A 275 -11.66 9.63 3.18
N ARG A 276 -12.99 9.63 3.36
CA ARG A 276 -13.62 9.47 4.68
C ARG A 276 -13.67 8.01 5.09
N VAL A 277 -13.15 7.70 6.27
CA VAL A 277 -13.01 6.33 6.80
C VAL A 277 -13.34 6.27 8.29
N VAL A 278 -13.67 5.09 8.78
CA VAL A 278 -13.57 4.79 10.21
C VAL A 278 -12.16 4.30 10.49
N ALA A 279 -11.39 5.09 11.19
CA ALA A 279 -9.99 4.83 11.49
C ALA A 279 -9.86 4.07 12.82
N PHE A 280 -9.14 2.96 12.78
CA PHE A 280 -8.78 2.12 13.92
C PHE A 280 -7.30 2.28 14.17
N THR A 281 -6.93 2.85 15.31
CA THR A 281 -5.53 3.00 15.70
C THR A 281 -5.18 1.94 16.74
N PHE A 282 -4.16 1.16 16.43
CA PHE A 282 -3.57 0.14 17.28
C PHE A 282 -2.19 0.58 17.72
N GLU A 283 -1.87 0.40 19.00
CA GLU A 283 -0.55 0.72 19.52
C GLU A 283 0.00 -0.47 20.31
N THR A 284 1.23 -0.88 19.95
CA THR A 284 1.94 -1.95 20.63
C THR A 284 2.78 -1.40 21.78
N PRO A 285 2.94 -2.14 22.90
CA PRO A 285 3.92 -1.80 23.92
C PRO A 285 5.35 -1.73 23.33
N ASN A 286 6.24 -1.00 24.01
CA ASN A 286 7.66 -0.97 23.62
C ASN A 286 8.31 -2.36 23.77
N GLY A 287 9.35 -2.62 22.99
CA GLY A 287 10.12 -3.85 23.06
C GLY A 287 9.44 -5.08 22.46
N GLN A 288 8.52 -4.88 21.54
CA GLN A 288 7.78 -5.94 20.83
C GLN A 288 8.16 -6.00 19.34
N PRO A 289 9.34 -6.55 18.99
CA PRO A 289 9.88 -6.48 17.63
C PRO A 289 9.12 -7.34 16.61
N GLN A 290 8.23 -8.22 17.05
CA GLN A 290 7.43 -9.08 16.18
C GLN A 290 6.32 -8.35 15.45
N PHE A 291 5.94 -7.14 15.89
CA PHE A 291 4.91 -6.34 15.25
C PHE A 291 5.51 -5.49 14.12
N TYR A 292 4.71 -5.29 13.07
CA TYR A 292 5.10 -4.51 11.91
C TYR A 292 5.35 -3.03 12.25
N ALA A 293 4.47 -2.46 13.05
CA ALA A 293 4.52 -1.06 13.44
C ALA A 293 4.36 -0.89 14.96
N LYS A 294 4.95 0.16 15.52
CA LYS A 294 4.69 0.60 16.89
C LYS A 294 3.27 1.13 17.04
N LYS A 295 2.82 1.89 16.06
CA LYS A 295 1.45 2.37 15.95
C LYS A 295 1.00 2.25 14.51
N GLU A 296 -0.20 1.75 14.30
CA GLU A 296 -0.82 1.61 12.99
C GLU A 296 -2.23 2.18 13.02
N THR A 297 -2.60 2.97 12.03
CA THR A 297 -3.96 3.47 11.82
C THR A 297 -4.47 2.92 10.50
N LEU A 298 -5.54 2.12 10.58
CA LEU A 298 -6.21 1.52 9.43
C LEU A 298 -7.57 2.16 9.25
N GLY A 299 -7.82 2.74 8.08
CA GLY A 299 -9.09 3.36 7.75
C GLY A 299 -10.01 2.42 7.00
N LEU A 300 -11.08 1.95 7.65
CA LEU A 300 -12.10 1.09 7.06
C LEU A 300 -12.98 1.88 6.08
N ASP A 301 -13.17 1.33 4.89
CA ASP A 301 -14.12 1.85 3.90
C ASP A 301 -15.56 1.69 4.39
N LEU A 302 -16.42 2.71 4.11
CA LEU A 302 -17.80 2.70 4.54
C LEU A 302 -18.73 1.87 3.63
N ARG A 303 -18.25 1.50 2.45
CA ARG A 303 -18.99 0.75 1.42
C ARG A 303 -18.50 -0.69 1.26
N HIS A 304 -17.29 -1.00 1.74
CA HIS A 304 -16.66 -2.30 1.50
C HIS A 304 -15.91 -2.78 2.74
N PRO A 305 -15.80 -4.11 2.95
CA PRO A 305 -15.14 -4.69 4.12
C PRO A 305 -13.62 -4.75 3.94
N TYR A 306 -12.98 -3.66 3.50
CA TYR A 306 -11.55 -3.55 3.38
C TYR A 306 -11.04 -2.18 3.88
N PHE A 307 -9.75 -2.09 4.14
CA PHE A 307 -9.12 -0.85 4.57
C PHE A 307 -8.64 -0.05 3.35
N ARG A 308 -9.06 1.21 3.28
CA ARG A 308 -8.69 2.15 2.22
C ARG A 308 -7.48 3.02 2.57
N THR A 309 -7.16 3.14 3.85
CA THR A 309 -6.02 3.95 4.27
C THR A 309 -5.19 3.21 5.30
N VAL A 310 -3.88 3.42 5.23
CA VAL A 310 -2.89 2.89 6.18
C VAL A 310 -1.96 4.01 6.56
N GLU A 311 -1.68 4.15 7.85
CA GLU A 311 -0.60 4.98 8.39
C GLU A 311 0.15 4.16 9.44
N SER A 312 1.43 3.88 9.18
CA SER A 312 2.29 3.08 10.05
C SER A 312 3.43 3.92 10.62
N TYR A 313 3.67 3.77 11.93
CA TYR A 313 4.61 4.58 12.70
C TYR A 313 5.62 3.70 13.43
N ASP A 314 6.88 4.15 13.45
CA ASP A 314 7.98 3.48 14.15
C ASP A 314 7.98 3.77 15.66
N ASN A 315 9.00 3.24 16.37
CA ASN A 315 9.16 3.42 17.82
C ASN A 315 9.42 4.87 18.25
N ASP A 316 9.87 5.72 17.34
CA ASP A 316 10.08 7.16 17.57
C ASP A 316 8.80 7.97 17.29
N GLY A 317 7.70 7.32 16.92
CA GLY A 317 6.45 7.95 16.52
C GLY A 317 6.50 8.63 15.15
N LYS A 318 7.51 8.33 14.33
CA LYS A 318 7.64 8.86 12.98
C LYS A 318 6.92 7.94 12.00
N ILE A 319 6.15 8.53 11.10
CA ILE A 319 5.50 7.79 10.03
C ILE A 319 6.55 7.16 9.10
N PHE A 320 6.40 5.89 8.77
CA PHE A 320 7.27 5.22 7.80
C PHE A 320 6.52 4.66 6.61
N GLU A 321 5.19 4.61 6.68
CA GLU A 321 4.32 4.20 5.58
C GLU A 321 2.99 4.94 5.63
N LYS A 322 2.52 5.39 4.47
CA LYS A 322 1.17 5.91 4.26
C LYS A 322 0.65 5.41 2.92
N ILE A 323 -0.53 4.80 2.94
CA ILE A 323 -1.24 4.31 1.75
C ILE A 323 -2.65 4.85 1.75
N VAL A 324 -3.12 5.32 0.59
CA VAL A 324 -4.50 5.73 0.36
C VAL A 324 -4.98 5.16 -0.96
N PHE A 325 -6.00 4.31 -0.93
CA PHE A 325 -6.73 3.88 -2.13
C PHE A 325 -7.79 4.93 -2.45
N GLU A 326 -7.57 5.72 -3.48
CA GLU A 326 -8.40 6.86 -3.85
C GLU A 326 -9.68 6.44 -4.57
N SER A 327 -9.52 5.51 -5.53
CA SER A 327 -10.63 4.90 -6.26
C SER A 327 -10.44 3.40 -6.33
N ILE A 328 -11.52 2.64 -6.26
CA ILE A 328 -11.51 1.18 -6.43
C ILE A 328 -12.74 0.82 -7.24
N THR A 329 -12.52 0.22 -8.42
CA THR A 329 -13.58 -0.10 -9.37
C THR A 329 -13.47 -1.55 -9.83
N PRO A 330 -14.48 -2.41 -9.60
CA PRO A 330 -14.53 -3.75 -10.20
C PRO A 330 -14.41 -3.64 -11.71
N LYS A 331 -13.56 -4.47 -12.32
CA LYS A 331 -13.33 -4.43 -13.76
C LYS A 331 -12.85 -5.79 -14.26
N THR A 332 -13.39 -6.25 -15.36
CA THR A 332 -12.91 -7.45 -16.04
C THR A 332 -11.78 -7.06 -16.99
N PHE A 333 -10.72 -7.86 -17.01
CA PHE A 333 -9.57 -7.66 -17.88
C PHE A 333 -9.40 -8.85 -18.81
N ASP A 334 -8.98 -8.56 -20.03
CA ASP A 334 -8.47 -9.56 -20.95
C ASP A 334 -6.98 -9.86 -20.66
N ASP A 335 -6.48 -10.93 -21.25
CA ASP A 335 -5.09 -11.37 -21.07
C ASP A 335 -4.07 -10.35 -21.60
N SER A 336 -4.46 -9.51 -22.55
CA SER A 336 -3.57 -8.48 -23.10
C SER A 336 -3.24 -7.40 -22.06
N THR A 337 -4.08 -7.22 -21.05
CA THR A 337 -3.84 -6.29 -19.94
C THR A 337 -2.58 -6.64 -19.15
N PHE A 338 -2.20 -7.91 -19.11
CA PHE A 338 -1.03 -8.39 -18.38
C PHE A 338 0.07 -8.93 -19.32
N ASP A 339 0.01 -8.54 -20.61
CA ASP A 339 1.03 -8.91 -21.59
C ASP A 339 2.02 -7.76 -21.80
N PRO A 340 3.34 -7.97 -21.57
CA PRO A 340 4.37 -6.99 -21.90
C PRO A 340 4.37 -6.52 -23.36
N LYS A 341 3.79 -7.28 -24.27
CA LYS A 341 3.68 -6.94 -25.70
C LYS A 341 2.50 -6.02 -26.02
N ASN A 342 1.69 -5.66 -25.04
CA ASN A 342 0.57 -4.75 -25.22
C ASN A 342 1.07 -3.39 -25.68
N LYS A 343 0.66 -2.98 -26.90
CA LYS A 343 1.11 -1.73 -27.55
C LYS A 343 0.64 -0.45 -26.82
N ALA A 344 -0.31 -0.57 -25.88
CA ALA A 344 -0.74 0.55 -25.05
C ALA A 344 0.26 0.90 -23.95
N TYR A 345 1.22 0.01 -23.67
CA TYR A 345 2.24 0.17 -22.65
C TYR A 345 3.56 0.68 -23.28
N LYS A 346 4.43 1.16 -22.42
CA LYS A 346 5.72 1.74 -22.89
C LYS A 346 6.90 0.79 -22.73
N PHE A 347 6.62 -0.53 -22.70
CA PHE A 347 7.65 -1.56 -22.64
C PHE A 347 8.45 -1.66 -23.92
#